data_83381ca1c4c317e4e45bd7c7d0c92ff4
#
_entry.id   83381ca1c4c317e4e45bd7c7d0c92ff4
#
_cell.length_a   1.000
_cell.length_b   1.000
_cell.length_c   1.000
_cell.angle_alpha   90.00
_cell.angle_beta   90.00
_cell.angle_gamma   90.00
#
_symmetry.space_group_name_H-M   'P 1'
#
loop_
_entity.id
_entity.type
_entity.pdbx_description
1 polymer ?
#
loop_
_entity_poly.entity_id
_entity_poly.type
_entity_poly.pdbx_seq_one_letter_code
_entity_poly.pdbx_strand_id
1 'polypeptide(L)'
;MNRMIERHVVVCVDDEPAILSALKRSLRAEPYELLTTDSPEHALRWVGTRDVSLVITDQRMPRMEGTELLEEVLKRSPSTARIILTAFPGDAVGTPGLRHWTECMISKPWDNLMLRKTIRQLLGDRELDQQDEEASREP
;
A
#
# COMPACT_ATOMS: atom_id res chain seq x y z
N MET A 1 5.20 -12.28 -18.80
CA MET A 1 4.37 -11.64 -17.80
C MET A 1 4.48 -12.40 -16.48
N ASN A 2 4.63 -11.68 -15.39
CA ASN A 2 4.81 -12.32 -14.08
C ASN A 2 3.47 -12.65 -13.45
N ARG A 3 3.08 -13.94 -13.46
CA ARG A 3 1.80 -14.40 -12.90
C ARG A 3 1.69 -14.15 -11.39
N MET A 4 2.81 -14.10 -10.68
CA MET A 4 2.80 -13.84 -9.24
C MET A 4 2.34 -12.41 -8.95
N ILE A 5 2.73 -11.46 -9.77
CA ILE A 5 2.27 -10.07 -9.63
C ILE A 5 0.76 -9.96 -9.90
N GLU A 6 0.22 -10.75 -10.83
CA GLU A 6 -1.20 -10.74 -11.16
C GLU A 6 -2.10 -11.16 -9.98
N ARG A 7 -1.58 -11.93 -9.03
CA ARG A 7 -2.35 -12.35 -7.85
C ARG A 7 -2.45 -11.29 -6.78
N HIS A 8 -1.66 -10.23 -6.90
CA HIS A 8 -1.62 -9.20 -5.86
C HIS A 8 -2.81 -8.25 -5.96
N VAL A 9 -3.21 -7.74 -4.81
CA VAL A 9 -4.24 -6.71 -4.68
C VAL A 9 -3.59 -5.50 -4.03
N VAL A 10 -3.70 -4.35 -4.68
CA VAL A 10 -3.18 -3.07 -4.20
C VAL A 10 -4.35 -2.16 -3.89
N VAL A 11 -4.41 -1.64 -2.68
CA VAL A 11 -5.47 -0.73 -2.22
C VAL A 11 -4.90 0.68 -2.10
N CYS A 12 -5.58 1.65 -2.71
CA CYS A 12 -5.21 3.06 -2.61
C CYS A 12 -6.33 3.83 -1.88
N VAL A 13 -5.95 4.61 -0.87
CA VAL A 13 -6.87 5.37 -0.03
C VAL A 13 -6.49 6.85 -0.07
N ASP A 14 -7.42 7.70 -0.50
CA ASP A 14 -7.22 9.14 -0.53
C ASP A 14 -8.58 9.82 -0.59
N ASP A 15 -8.78 10.87 0.20
CA ASP A 15 -10.04 11.60 0.21
C ASP A 15 -10.24 12.54 -0.99
N GLU A 16 -9.19 12.74 -1.79
CA GLU A 16 -9.27 13.56 -3.00
C GLU A 16 -9.51 12.69 -4.25
N PRO A 17 -10.69 12.80 -4.88
CA PRO A 17 -10.99 12.00 -6.08
C PRO A 17 -9.97 12.18 -7.21
N ALA A 18 -9.42 13.39 -7.35
CA ALA A 18 -8.42 13.68 -8.39
C ALA A 18 -7.15 12.85 -8.20
N ILE A 19 -6.74 12.61 -6.95
CA ILE A 19 -5.58 11.78 -6.64
C ILE A 19 -5.87 10.32 -6.96
N LEU A 20 -7.04 9.82 -6.58
CA LEU A 20 -7.43 8.44 -6.91
C LEU A 20 -7.46 8.23 -8.43
N SER A 21 -7.97 9.20 -9.18
CA SER A 21 -7.96 9.14 -10.65
C SER A 21 -6.54 9.14 -11.20
N ALA A 22 -5.65 9.95 -10.64
CA ALA A 22 -4.26 10.00 -11.06
C ALA A 22 -3.54 8.69 -10.78
N LEU A 23 -3.80 8.07 -9.62
CA LEU A 23 -3.24 6.75 -9.31
C LEU A 23 -3.72 5.69 -10.28
N LYS A 24 -5.01 5.69 -10.61
CA LYS A 24 -5.55 4.76 -11.62
C LYS A 24 -4.84 4.91 -12.95
N ARG A 25 -4.60 6.15 -13.40
CA ARG A 25 -3.87 6.40 -14.65
C ARG A 25 -2.41 5.91 -14.57
N SER A 26 -1.73 6.22 -13.47
CA SER A 26 -0.33 5.84 -13.27
C SER A 26 -0.14 4.31 -13.27
N LEU A 27 -1.13 3.58 -12.77
CA LEU A 27 -1.02 2.14 -12.52
C LEU A 27 -1.89 1.30 -13.48
N ARG A 28 -2.52 1.93 -14.47
CA ARG A 28 -3.48 1.25 -15.36
C ARG A 28 -2.90 0.06 -16.11
N ALA A 29 -1.63 0.14 -16.52
CA ALA A 29 -0.98 -0.91 -17.29
C ALA A 29 -0.39 -2.02 -16.40
N GLU A 30 -0.44 -1.87 -15.09
CA GLU A 30 0.12 -2.86 -14.17
C GLU A 30 -0.81 -4.06 -14.02
N PRO A 31 -0.26 -5.27 -13.85
CA PRO A 31 -1.05 -6.51 -13.91
C PRO A 31 -1.82 -6.85 -12.64
N TYR A 32 -1.52 -6.23 -11.50
CA TYR A 32 -2.23 -6.50 -10.25
C TYR A 32 -3.60 -5.83 -10.22
N GLU A 33 -4.48 -6.33 -9.34
CA GLU A 33 -5.78 -5.71 -9.13
C GLU A 33 -5.61 -4.43 -8.30
N LEU A 34 -6.20 -3.33 -8.77
CA LEU A 34 -6.15 -2.05 -8.08
C LEU A 34 -7.53 -1.69 -7.55
N LEU A 35 -7.63 -1.51 -6.24
CA LEU A 35 -8.85 -1.05 -5.57
C LEU A 35 -8.60 0.35 -5.01
N THR A 36 -9.54 1.25 -5.22
CA THR A 36 -9.43 2.62 -4.71
C THR A 36 -10.64 2.96 -3.84
N THR A 37 -10.41 3.75 -2.81
CA THR A 37 -11.49 4.20 -1.93
C THR A 37 -11.11 5.52 -1.26
N ASP A 38 -12.12 6.33 -0.93
CA ASP A 38 -11.93 7.53 -0.12
C ASP A 38 -12.16 7.25 1.39
N SER A 39 -12.50 6.01 1.74
CA SER A 39 -12.86 5.62 3.10
C SER A 39 -11.82 4.70 3.70
N PRO A 40 -11.12 5.12 4.78
CA PRO A 40 -10.21 4.24 5.50
C PRO A 40 -10.90 2.99 6.04
N GLU A 41 -12.14 3.12 6.51
CA GLU A 41 -12.92 1.98 7.03
C GLU A 41 -13.18 0.95 5.94
N HIS A 42 -13.44 1.40 4.72
CA HIS A 42 -13.64 0.52 3.58
C HIS A 42 -12.35 -0.24 3.26
N ALA A 43 -11.22 0.45 3.29
CA ALA A 43 -9.92 -0.19 3.09
C ALA A 43 -9.67 -1.28 4.13
N LEU A 44 -9.99 -1.01 5.40
CA LEU A 44 -9.82 -1.99 6.47
C LEU A 44 -10.71 -3.22 6.28
N ARG A 45 -11.92 -3.04 5.76
CA ARG A 45 -12.77 -4.19 5.42
C ARG A 45 -12.14 -5.05 4.33
N TRP A 46 -11.57 -4.45 3.30
CA TRP A 46 -10.88 -5.22 2.28
C TRP A 46 -9.69 -5.99 2.85
N VAL A 47 -8.91 -5.34 3.72
CA VAL A 47 -7.77 -6.01 4.39
C VAL A 47 -8.23 -7.22 5.21
N GLY A 48 -9.42 -7.13 5.81
CA GLY A 48 -9.96 -8.21 6.63
C GLY A 48 -10.64 -9.33 5.84
N THR A 49 -11.03 -9.08 4.59
CA THR A 49 -11.81 -10.03 3.79
C THR A 49 -11.09 -10.53 2.54
N ARG A 50 -9.99 -9.90 2.16
CA ARG A 50 -9.22 -10.24 0.97
C ARG A 50 -7.73 -10.31 1.34
N ASP A 51 -6.96 -11.01 0.52
CA ASP A 51 -5.51 -11.04 0.68
C ASP A 51 -4.90 -9.79 0.01
N VAL A 52 -4.92 -8.67 0.74
CA VAL A 52 -4.38 -7.41 0.24
C VAL A 52 -2.87 -7.41 0.38
N SER A 53 -2.17 -7.13 -0.73
CA SER A 53 -0.71 -7.16 -0.77
C SER A 53 -0.07 -5.85 -0.35
N LEU A 54 -0.75 -4.74 -0.64
CA LEU A 54 -0.21 -3.40 -0.39
C LEU A 54 -1.34 -2.42 -0.15
N VAL A 55 -1.17 -1.55 0.85
CA VAL A 55 -2.04 -0.37 1.07
C VAL A 55 -1.21 0.88 0.86
N ILE A 56 -1.67 1.76 -0.03
CA ILE A 56 -1.11 3.09 -0.26
C ILE A 56 -2.13 4.09 0.27
N THR A 57 -1.74 4.95 1.19
CA THR A 57 -2.68 5.91 1.79
C THR A 57 -2.11 7.31 1.84
N ASP A 58 -2.98 8.31 1.68
CA ASP A 58 -2.67 9.68 2.02
C ASP A 58 -2.53 9.82 3.54
N GLN A 59 -1.79 10.84 4.01
CA GLN A 59 -1.64 11.11 5.43
C GLN A 59 -2.81 11.92 5.98
N ARG A 60 -3.18 13.00 5.29
CA ARG A 60 -4.23 13.91 5.77
C ARG A 60 -5.59 13.51 5.25
N MET A 61 -6.38 12.85 6.10
CA MET A 61 -7.75 12.48 5.79
C MET A 61 -8.66 12.84 6.96
N PRO A 62 -9.95 13.18 6.70
CA PRO A 62 -10.81 13.76 7.73
C PRO A 62 -11.09 12.91 8.96
N ARG A 63 -11.22 11.61 8.81
CA ARG A 63 -11.66 10.73 9.92
C ARG A 63 -10.54 9.95 10.57
N MET A 64 -9.53 9.63 9.79
CA MET A 64 -8.42 8.78 10.22
C MET A 64 -7.19 9.18 9.42
N GLU A 65 -6.12 9.51 10.10
CA GLU A 65 -4.86 9.80 9.42
C GLU A 65 -4.28 8.54 8.80
N GLY A 66 -3.46 8.72 7.76
CA GLY A 66 -2.82 7.59 7.09
C GLY A 66 -1.98 6.74 8.03
N THR A 67 -1.24 7.36 8.95
CA THR A 67 -0.45 6.63 9.94
C THR A 67 -1.33 5.76 10.84
N GLU A 68 -2.50 6.26 11.22
CA GLU A 68 -3.47 5.47 12.01
C GLU A 68 -4.02 4.29 11.20
N LEU A 69 -4.33 4.53 9.92
CA LEU A 69 -4.79 3.46 9.04
C LEU A 69 -3.73 2.37 8.89
N LEU A 70 -2.48 2.75 8.65
CA LEU A 70 -1.41 1.77 8.46
C LEU A 70 -1.08 1.02 9.75
N GLU A 71 -1.23 1.65 10.90
CA GLU A 71 -1.11 0.95 12.19
C GLU A 71 -2.16 -0.16 12.30
N GLU A 72 -3.40 0.13 11.93
CA GLU A 72 -4.47 -0.87 11.93
C GLU A 72 -4.23 -1.98 10.89
N VAL A 73 -3.72 -1.61 9.71
CA VAL A 73 -3.35 -2.60 8.69
C VAL A 73 -2.27 -3.55 9.23
N LEU A 74 -1.24 -3.00 9.87
CA LEU A 74 -0.17 -3.80 10.45
C LEU A 74 -0.70 -4.80 11.48
N LYS A 75 -1.63 -4.37 12.34
CA LYS A 75 -2.22 -5.24 13.35
C LYS A 75 -3.05 -6.38 12.75
N ARG A 76 -3.80 -6.09 11.69
CA ARG A 76 -4.73 -7.05 11.07
C ARG A 76 -4.08 -7.93 10.02
N SER A 77 -3.06 -7.43 9.33
CA SER A 77 -2.40 -8.13 8.23
C SER A 77 -0.94 -7.72 8.17
N PRO A 78 -0.08 -8.31 9.03
CA PRO A 78 1.34 -7.92 9.08
C PRO A 78 2.08 -8.10 7.76
N SER A 79 1.62 -9.00 6.90
CA SER A 79 2.27 -9.26 5.60
C SER A 79 1.87 -8.27 4.51
N THR A 80 0.86 -7.43 4.75
CA THR A 80 0.47 -6.39 3.80
C THR A 80 1.49 -5.26 3.85
N ALA A 81 2.11 -4.95 2.71
CA ALA A 81 3.04 -3.83 2.60
C ALA A 81 2.28 -2.49 2.74
N ARG A 82 2.99 -1.43 3.14
CA ARG A 82 2.36 -0.16 3.50
C ARG A 82 3.18 1.01 2.98
N ILE A 83 2.51 1.94 2.29
CA ILE A 83 3.12 3.16 1.76
C ILE A 83 2.27 4.37 2.17
N ILE A 84 2.92 5.45 2.60
CA ILE A 84 2.29 6.76 2.73
C ILE A 84 2.62 7.60 1.50
N LEU A 85 1.59 8.14 0.84
CA LEU A 85 1.72 9.02 -0.32
C LEU A 85 1.11 10.38 0.06
N THR A 86 1.96 11.40 0.27
CA THR A 86 1.50 12.66 0.86
C THR A 86 2.14 13.89 0.22
N ALA A 87 1.36 14.98 0.14
CA ALA A 87 1.87 16.31 -0.25
C ALA A 87 2.68 16.95 0.89
N PHE A 88 2.54 16.46 2.11
CA PHE A 88 3.17 17.03 3.31
C PHE A 88 3.97 15.99 4.07
N PRO A 89 5.13 15.58 3.53
CA PRO A 89 5.93 14.52 4.19
C PRO A 89 6.30 14.87 5.64
N GLY A 90 6.50 16.17 5.94
CA GLY A 90 6.83 16.63 7.28
C GLY A 90 5.78 16.32 8.33
N ASP A 91 4.51 16.18 7.94
CA ASP A 91 3.43 15.84 8.88
C ASP A 91 3.59 14.44 9.45
N ALA A 92 4.11 13.53 8.66
CA ALA A 92 4.28 12.14 9.07
C ALA A 92 5.65 11.88 9.72
N VAL A 93 6.69 12.63 9.33
CA VAL A 93 8.08 12.40 9.77
C VAL A 93 8.22 12.42 11.29
N GLY A 94 7.47 13.29 11.97
CA GLY A 94 7.51 13.38 13.42
C GLY A 94 6.66 12.35 14.15
N THR A 95 5.95 11.48 13.45
CA THR A 95 5.06 10.50 14.08
C THR A 95 5.87 9.37 14.72
N PRO A 96 5.69 9.11 16.01
CA PRO A 96 6.40 7.99 16.66
C PRO A 96 6.03 6.66 15.98
N GLY A 97 7.04 5.85 15.71
CA GLY A 97 6.84 4.54 15.10
C GLY A 97 6.60 4.54 13.60
N LEU A 98 6.78 5.67 12.91
CA LEU A 98 6.51 5.77 11.48
C LEU A 98 7.17 4.64 10.67
N ARG A 99 8.45 4.37 10.92
CA ARG A 99 9.19 3.31 10.21
C ARG A 99 8.63 1.92 10.47
N HIS A 100 7.94 1.75 11.59
CA HIS A 100 7.30 0.49 11.94
C HIS A 100 6.00 0.30 11.14
N TRP A 101 5.31 1.38 10.81
CA TRP A 101 4.00 1.35 10.16
C TRP A 101 4.04 1.39 8.64
N THR A 102 5.12 1.92 8.04
CA THR A 102 5.22 2.05 6.59
C THR A 102 6.59 1.63 6.08
N GLU A 103 6.63 1.00 4.91
CA GLU A 103 7.86 0.64 4.23
C GLU A 103 8.50 1.85 3.57
N CYS A 104 7.69 2.79 3.08
CA CYS A 104 8.23 4.02 2.52
C CYS A 104 7.20 5.14 2.48
N MET A 105 7.70 6.34 2.29
CA MET A 105 6.89 7.55 2.13
C MET A 105 7.22 8.16 0.77
N ILE A 106 6.18 8.42 -0.02
CA ILE A 106 6.31 9.01 -1.34
C ILE A 106 5.64 10.38 -1.33
N SER A 107 6.33 11.39 -1.89
CA SER A 107 5.79 12.75 -1.98
C SER A 107 4.86 12.92 -3.17
N LYS A 108 3.81 13.73 -2.99
CA LYS A 108 2.97 14.19 -4.10
C LYS A 108 3.53 15.51 -4.65
N PRO A 109 3.59 15.72 -5.95
CA PRO A 109 3.31 14.78 -7.02
C PRO A 109 4.41 13.73 -7.10
N TRP A 110 4.05 12.53 -7.52
CA TRP A 110 4.99 11.42 -7.64
C TRP A 110 5.50 11.28 -9.08
N ASP A 111 6.65 10.60 -9.21
CA ASP A 111 7.15 10.14 -10.49
C ASP A 111 6.51 8.77 -10.80
N ASN A 112 5.86 8.65 -11.95
CA ASN A 112 5.13 7.44 -12.31
C ASN A 112 6.01 6.21 -12.36
N LEU A 113 7.20 6.33 -12.95
CA LEU A 113 8.13 5.20 -13.05
C LEU A 113 8.63 4.77 -11.68
N MET A 114 8.98 5.73 -10.82
CA MET A 114 9.43 5.44 -9.47
C MET A 114 8.34 4.76 -8.66
N LEU A 115 7.10 5.25 -8.77
CA LEU A 115 5.96 4.65 -8.06
C LEU A 115 5.77 3.19 -8.48
N ARG A 116 5.74 2.92 -9.78
CA ARG A 116 5.57 1.56 -10.29
C ARG A 116 6.71 0.64 -9.83
N LYS A 117 7.95 1.11 -9.90
CA LYS A 117 9.10 0.32 -9.45
C LYS A 117 9.05 0.01 -7.96
N THR A 118 8.69 1.00 -7.15
CA THR A 118 8.57 0.84 -5.70
C THR A 118 7.51 -0.21 -5.36
N ILE A 119 6.36 -0.13 -6.00
CA ILE A 119 5.29 -1.10 -5.79
C ILE A 119 5.75 -2.50 -6.19
N ARG A 120 6.33 -2.66 -7.37
CA ARG A 120 6.80 -3.97 -7.84
C ARG A 120 7.85 -4.56 -6.92
N GLN A 121 8.75 -3.74 -6.39
CA GLN A 121 9.75 -4.20 -5.44
C GLN A 121 9.10 -4.74 -4.16
N LEU A 122 8.16 -4.00 -3.60
CA LEU A 122 7.48 -4.44 -2.38
C LEU A 122 6.66 -5.72 -2.61
N LEU A 123 6.02 -5.85 -3.75
CA LEU A 123 5.30 -7.07 -4.11
C LEU A 123 6.26 -8.25 -4.31
N GLY A 124 7.41 -8.01 -4.91
CA GLY A 124 8.45 -9.02 -5.09
C GLY A 124 9.05 -9.49 -3.76
N ASP A 125 9.33 -8.56 -2.86
CA ASP A 125 9.84 -8.87 -1.53
C ASP A 125 8.84 -9.74 -0.76
N ARG A 126 7.55 -9.43 -0.84
CA ARG A 126 6.49 -10.23 -0.21
C ARG A 126 6.46 -11.65 -0.77
N GLU A 127 6.61 -11.81 -2.08
CA GLU A 127 6.65 -13.12 -2.73
C GLU A 127 7.86 -13.93 -2.28
N LEU A 128 9.02 -13.31 -2.16
CA LEU A 128 10.24 -13.97 -1.68
C LEU A 128 10.06 -14.46 -0.24
N ASP A 129 9.48 -13.64 0.62
CA ASP A 129 9.19 -14.03 2.00
C ASP A 129 8.25 -15.24 2.05
N GLN A 130 7.22 -15.27 1.21
CA GLN A 130 6.29 -16.39 1.13
C GLN A 130 6.98 -17.66 0.62
N GLN A 131 7.86 -17.53 -0.37
CA GLN A 131 8.62 -18.66 -0.90
C GLN A 131 9.58 -19.24 0.15
N ASP A 132 10.23 -18.38 0.91
CA ASP A 132 11.12 -18.82 2.00
C ASP A 132 10.35 -19.58 3.08
N GLU A 133 9.15 -19.12 3.42
CA GLU A 133 8.28 -19.82 4.35
C GLU A 133 7.89 -21.20 3.82
N GLU A 134 7.51 -21.30 2.55
CA GLU A 134 7.16 -22.57 1.92
C GLU A 134 8.37 -23.52 1.90
N ALA A 135 9.55 -23.02 1.54
CA ALA A 135 10.76 -23.81 1.50
C ALA A 135 11.12 -24.37 2.88
N SER A 136 10.92 -23.59 3.94
CA SER A 136 11.23 -24.04 5.30
C SER A 136 10.23 -25.05 5.84
N ARG A 137 9.06 -25.20 5.22
CA ARG A 137 8.05 -26.20 5.59
C ARG A 137 8.26 -27.56 4.95
N GLU A 138 9.06 -27.62 3.89
CA GLU A 138 9.35 -28.87 3.23
C GLU A 138 10.29 -29.72 4.08
N PRO A 139 10.00 -31.02 4.22
CA PRO A 139 10.85 -31.96 5.01
C PRO A 139 12.20 -32.21 4.34
#